data_528e5954a2b9f67b4c31de24f3455ff8
#
_entry.id   528e5954a2b9f67b4c31de24f3455ff8
#
_cell.length_a   1.000
_cell.length_b   1.000
_cell.length_c   1.000
_cell.angle_alpha   90.00
_cell.angle_beta   90.00
_cell.angle_gamma   90.00
#
_symmetry.space_group_name_H-M   'P 1'
#
loop_
_entity.id
_entity.type
_entity.pdbx_description
1 polymer ?
#
loop_
_entity_poly.entity_id
_entity_poly.type
_entity_poly.pdbx_seq_one_letter_code
_entity_poly.pdbx_strand_id
1 'polypeptide(L)'
;VVAVAMVAVLLCITGAGAYLGSVVVARHRAQAVADLAALAAAGALPSGVTAACDRATAVARAMRVDDARCRVDGLDVVVTARVRVAFVGVAQAGARAGPVAP
;
A
#
# COMPACT_ATOMS: atom_id res chain seq x y z
N VAL A 1 -20.24 30.05 26.50
CA VAL A 1 -20.86 28.73 26.30
C VAL A 1 -20.96 28.40 24.82
N VAL A 2 -21.54 29.30 24.02
CA VAL A 2 -21.67 29.11 22.57
C VAL A 2 -20.30 29.05 21.90
N ALA A 3 -19.35 29.90 22.27
CA ALA A 3 -17.99 29.88 21.72
C ALA A 3 -17.27 28.58 22.03
N VAL A 4 -17.43 28.06 23.24
CA VAL A 4 -16.83 26.77 23.62
C VAL A 4 -17.43 25.63 22.81
N ALA A 5 -18.71 25.61 22.62
CA ALA A 5 -19.41 24.60 21.82
C ALA A 5 -18.96 24.65 20.36
N MET A 6 -18.79 25.82 19.77
CA MET A 6 -18.31 25.98 18.39
C MET A 6 -16.89 25.51 18.23
N VAL A 7 -16.01 25.83 19.19
CA VAL A 7 -14.61 25.34 19.17
C VAL A 7 -14.56 23.83 19.26
N ALA A 8 -15.37 23.24 20.15
CA ALA A 8 -15.41 21.77 20.29
C ALA A 8 -15.86 21.09 18.99
N VAL A 9 -16.90 21.64 18.34
CA VAL A 9 -17.38 21.09 17.05
C VAL A 9 -16.32 21.20 15.97
N LEU A 10 -15.64 22.34 15.87
CA LEU A 10 -14.58 22.54 14.89
C LEU A 10 -13.40 21.59 15.12
N LEU A 11 -13.01 21.38 16.37
CA LEU A 11 -11.95 20.43 16.71
C LEU A 11 -12.33 19.00 16.34
N CYS A 12 -13.58 18.61 16.59
CA CYS A 12 -14.06 17.28 16.20
C CYS A 12 -14.05 17.08 14.69
N ILE A 13 -14.50 18.07 13.92
CA ILE A 13 -14.53 18.01 12.45
C ILE A 13 -13.09 17.95 11.92
N THR A 14 -12.20 18.77 12.42
CA THR A 14 -10.79 18.79 12.01
C THR A 14 -10.11 17.47 12.34
N GLY A 15 -10.33 16.93 13.53
CA GLY A 15 -9.77 15.64 13.95
C GLY A 15 -10.28 14.50 13.08
N ALA A 16 -11.58 14.46 12.79
CA ALA A 16 -12.16 13.44 11.92
C ALA A 16 -11.62 13.56 10.49
N GLY A 17 -11.48 14.77 9.95
CA GLY A 17 -10.91 15.01 8.63
C GLY A 17 -9.45 14.58 8.55
N ALA A 18 -8.66 14.89 9.55
CA ALA A 18 -7.25 14.46 9.61
C ALA A 18 -7.13 12.93 9.69
N TYR A 19 -8.00 12.29 10.46
CA TYR A 19 -8.04 10.83 10.56
C TYR A 19 -8.38 10.18 9.22
N LEU A 20 -9.45 10.63 8.57
CA LEU A 20 -9.85 10.12 7.26
C LEU A 20 -8.77 10.36 6.21
N GLY A 21 -8.14 11.53 6.23
CA GLY A 21 -7.03 11.85 5.33
C GLY A 21 -5.85 10.91 5.51
N SER A 22 -5.50 10.56 6.74
CA SER A 22 -4.40 9.62 6.99
C SER A 22 -4.71 8.20 6.49
N VAL A 23 -5.96 7.76 6.59
CA VAL A 23 -6.39 6.47 6.06
C VAL A 23 -6.31 6.44 4.53
N VAL A 24 -6.77 7.50 3.88
CA VAL A 24 -6.73 7.62 2.41
C VAL A 24 -5.28 7.63 1.92
N VAL A 25 -4.41 8.41 2.54
CA VAL A 25 -2.98 8.47 2.19
C VAL A 25 -2.33 7.10 2.37
N ALA A 26 -2.62 6.41 3.48
CA ALA A 26 -2.06 5.09 3.73
C ALA A 26 -2.51 4.08 2.68
N ARG A 27 -3.76 4.10 2.25
CA ARG A 27 -4.28 3.24 1.18
C ARG A 27 -3.61 3.54 -0.16
N HIS A 28 -3.49 4.81 -0.53
CA HIS A 28 -2.82 5.22 -1.77
C HIS A 28 -1.37 4.79 -1.76
N ARG A 29 -0.70 4.94 -0.63
CA ARG A 29 0.69 4.51 -0.49
C ARG A 29 0.82 3.00 -0.63
N ALA A 30 -0.04 2.23 0.04
CA ALA A 30 -0.05 0.77 -0.08
C ALA A 30 -0.30 0.33 -1.51
N GLN A 31 -1.24 0.95 -2.21
CA GLN A 31 -1.56 0.64 -3.60
C GLN A 31 -0.37 0.97 -4.52
N ALA A 32 0.25 2.14 -4.34
CA ALA A 32 1.41 2.54 -5.14
C ALA A 32 2.58 1.57 -4.95
N VAL A 33 2.86 1.17 -3.72
CA VAL A 33 3.92 0.19 -3.41
C VAL A 33 3.60 -1.16 -4.05
N ALA A 34 2.37 -1.64 -3.90
CA ALA A 34 1.96 -2.91 -4.46
C ALA A 34 2.07 -2.91 -5.99
N ASP A 35 1.61 -1.85 -6.65
CA ASP A 35 1.67 -1.72 -8.10
C ASP A 35 3.12 -1.71 -8.62
N LEU A 36 3.96 -0.87 -8.04
CA LEU A 36 5.37 -0.76 -8.46
C LEU A 36 6.15 -2.04 -8.17
N ALA A 37 5.93 -2.63 -7.00
CA ALA A 37 6.59 -3.89 -6.65
C ALA A 37 6.15 -5.03 -7.56
N ALA A 38 4.87 -5.12 -7.88
CA ALA A 38 4.35 -6.15 -8.78
C ALA A 38 4.90 -5.99 -10.20
N LEU A 39 4.96 -4.75 -10.72
CA LEU A 39 5.54 -4.48 -12.04
C LEU A 39 7.03 -4.82 -12.09
N ALA A 40 7.79 -4.42 -11.07
CA ALA A 40 9.21 -4.72 -10.99
C ALA A 40 9.47 -6.23 -10.91
N ALA A 41 8.66 -6.93 -10.11
CA ALA A 41 8.75 -8.38 -9.99
C ALA A 41 8.41 -9.09 -11.29
N ALA A 42 7.36 -8.66 -11.98
CA ALA A 42 6.97 -9.23 -13.27
C ALA A 42 8.09 -9.10 -14.31
N GLY A 43 8.78 -7.95 -14.32
CA GLY A 43 9.94 -7.73 -15.18
C GLY A 43 11.13 -8.65 -14.86
N ALA A 44 11.27 -9.08 -13.62
CA ALA A 44 12.33 -10.00 -13.19
C ALA A 44 11.92 -11.47 -13.22
N LEU A 45 10.67 -11.79 -13.55
CA LEU A 45 10.15 -13.15 -13.54
C LEU A 45 10.93 -14.11 -14.47
N PRO A 46 11.43 -13.70 -15.65
CA PRO A 46 12.27 -14.57 -16.47
C PRO A 46 13.54 -15.08 -15.77
N SER A 47 14.00 -14.36 -14.74
CA SER A 47 15.16 -14.78 -13.93
C SER A 47 14.79 -15.72 -12.77
N GLY A 48 13.51 -16.07 -12.65
CA GLY A 48 13.01 -17.01 -11.65
C GLY A 48 12.12 -16.35 -10.62
N VAL A 49 11.35 -17.18 -9.90
CA VAL A 49 10.40 -16.72 -8.87
C VAL A 49 11.12 -16.02 -7.72
N THR A 50 12.23 -16.55 -7.26
CA THR A 50 13.02 -15.95 -6.18
C THR A 50 13.52 -14.56 -6.58
N ALA A 51 14.06 -14.41 -7.79
CA ALA A 51 14.53 -13.13 -8.29
C ALA A 51 13.38 -12.13 -8.40
N ALA A 52 12.21 -12.56 -8.87
CA ALA A 52 11.03 -11.72 -8.98
C ALA A 52 10.59 -11.19 -7.60
N CYS A 53 10.44 -12.06 -6.62
CA CYS A 53 10.01 -11.68 -5.29
C CYS A 53 11.06 -10.86 -4.53
N ASP A 54 12.36 -11.13 -4.76
CA ASP A 54 13.42 -10.29 -4.20
C ASP A 54 13.34 -8.86 -4.76
N ARG A 55 13.03 -8.73 -6.04
CA ARG A 55 12.84 -7.41 -6.66
C ARG A 55 11.65 -6.68 -6.07
N ALA A 56 10.53 -7.39 -5.87
CA ALA A 56 9.35 -6.81 -5.22
C ALA A 56 9.69 -6.29 -3.82
N THR A 57 10.40 -7.08 -3.03
CA THR A 57 10.82 -6.70 -1.68
C THR A 57 11.75 -5.50 -1.71
N ALA A 58 12.69 -5.44 -2.65
CA ALA A 58 13.61 -4.32 -2.79
C ALA A 58 12.86 -3.02 -3.11
N VAL A 59 11.88 -3.07 -4.01
CA VAL A 59 11.05 -1.90 -4.34
C VAL A 59 10.25 -1.44 -3.13
N ALA A 60 9.63 -2.38 -2.41
CA ALA A 60 8.84 -2.05 -1.22
C ALA A 60 9.70 -1.39 -0.16
N ARG A 61 10.91 -1.90 0.09
CA ARG A 61 11.85 -1.32 1.06
C ARG A 61 12.31 0.06 0.62
N ALA A 62 12.57 0.27 -0.66
CA ALA A 62 12.94 1.59 -1.18
C ALA A 62 11.83 2.62 -0.94
N MET A 63 10.59 2.17 -0.90
CA MET A 63 9.42 2.99 -0.57
C MET A 63 9.07 2.97 0.92
N ARG A 64 9.96 2.42 1.76
CA ARG A 64 9.83 2.33 3.21
C ARG A 64 8.64 1.51 3.68
N VAL A 65 8.34 0.43 2.96
CA VAL A 65 7.32 -0.54 3.35
C VAL A 65 8.01 -1.90 3.50
N ASP A 66 8.05 -2.40 4.74
CA ASP A 66 8.68 -3.69 5.05
C ASP A 66 7.70 -4.86 4.96
N ASP A 67 6.41 -4.59 5.12
CA ASP A 67 5.38 -5.61 5.09
C ASP A 67 4.77 -5.71 3.69
N ALA A 68 5.50 -6.35 2.80
CA ALA A 68 5.04 -6.66 1.46
C ALA A 68 5.20 -8.16 1.21
N ARG A 69 4.15 -8.79 0.73
CA ARG A 69 4.13 -10.21 0.41
C ARG A 69 4.08 -10.40 -1.09
N CYS A 70 4.89 -11.32 -1.58
CA CYS A 70 4.99 -11.64 -3.00
C CYS A 70 4.60 -13.08 -3.25
N ARG A 71 3.77 -13.28 -4.26
CA ARG A 71 3.36 -14.60 -4.71
C ARG A 71 3.36 -14.63 -6.23
N VAL A 72 3.84 -15.71 -6.79
CA VAL A 72 3.78 -15.93 -8.24
C VAL A 72 2.71 -16.98 -8.53
N ASP A 73 1.81 -16.63 -9.43
CA ASP A 73 0.71 -17.46 -9.86
C ASP A 73 0.78 -17.58 -11.39
N GLY A 74 1.42 -18.67 -11.87
CA GLY A 74 1.70 -18.84 -13.29
C GLY A 74 2.69 -17.79 -13.79
N LEU A 75 2.24 -16.93 -14.69
CA LEU A 75 3.01 -15.81 -15.21
C LEU A 75 2.66 -14.47 -14.54
N ASP A 76 1.77 -14.51 -13.57
CA ASP A 76 1.35 -13.33 -12.83
C ASP A 76 2.09 -13.25 -11.49
N VAL A 77 2.49 -12.05 -11.12
CA VAL A 77 3.05 -11.75 -9.80
C VAL A 77 2.00 -10.97 -9.02
N VAL A 78 1.69 -11.44 -7.82
CA VAL A 78 0.76 -10.77 -6.91
C VAL A 78 1.55 -10.27 -5.71
N VAL A 79 1.48 -8.96 -5.48
CA VAL A 79 2.12 -8.32 -4.34
C VAL A 79 1.05 -7.68 -3.48
N THR A 80 1.10 -7.97 -2.17
CA THR A 80 0.23 -7.35 -1.18
C THR A 80 1.10 -6.50 -0.26
N ALA A 81 0.83 -5.21 -0.22
CA ALA A 81 1.53 -4.26 0.63
C ALA A 81 0.62 -3.83 1.79
N ARG A 82 1.21 -3.71 2.98
CA ARG A 82 0.50 -3.30 4.19
C ARG A 82 1.22 -2.09 4.79
N VAL A 83 0.47 -1.03 5.00
CA VAL A 83 0.98 0.22 5.57
C VAL A 83 0.23 0.52 6.85
N ARG A 84 0.97 0.84 7.92
CA ARG A 84 0.36 1.21 9.19
C ARG A 84 -0.38 2.53 9.08
N VAL A 85 -1.59 2.55 9.61
CA VAL A 85 -2.36 3.76 9.83
C VAL A 85 -2.22 4.14 11.29
N ALA A 86 -1.86 5.39 11.58
CA ALA A 86 -1.68 5.86 12.94
C ALA A 86 -2.93 5.55 13.80
N PHE A 87 -2.72 4.89 14.94
CA PHE A 87 -3.70 4.57 15.99
C PHE A 87 -4.67 3.42 15.72
N VAL A 88 -4.90 2.95 14.49
CA VAL A 88 -6.10 2.15 14.22
C VAL A 88 -5.86 0.86 13.46
N GLY A 89 -4.71 0.64 12.90
CA GLY A 89 -4.50 -0.61 12.21
C GLY A 89 -3.65 -0.49 10.95
N VAL A 90 -4.03 -1.22 9.93
CA VAL A 90 -3.21 -1.42 8.74
C VAL A 90 -4.06 -1.19 7.49
N ALA A 91 -3.58 -0.37 6.57
CA ALA A 91 -4.13 -0.28 5.22
C ALA A 91 -3.43 -1.33 4.34
N GLN A 92 -4.21 -2.11 3.63
CA GLN A 92 -3.70 -3.18 2.78
C GLN A 92 -4.15 -2.96 1.35
N ALA A 93 -3.23 -3.17 0.41
CA ALA A 93 -3.55 -3.13 -1.01
C ALA A 93 -2.80 -4.24 -1.72
N GLY A 94 -3.44 -4.82 -2.73
CA GLY A 94 -2.85 -5.85 -3.56
C GLY A 94 -2.77 -5.39 -5.00
N ALA A 95 -1.75 -5.86 -5.71
CA ALA A 95 -1.59 -5.62 -7.14
C ALA A 95 -1.16 -6.90 -7.83
N ARG A 96 -1.61 -7.04 -9.06
CA ARG A 96 -1.28 -8.18 -9.90
C ARG A 96 -0.67 -7.66 -11.20
N ALA A 97 0.48 -8.18 -11.57
CA ALA A 97 1.15 -7.85 -12.81
C ALA A 97 1.52 -9.11 -13.57
N GLY A 98 1.26 -9.11 -14.87
CA GLY A 98 1.55 -10.24 -15.73
C GLY A 98 1.21 -9.92 -17.17
N PRO A 99 1.44 -10.87 -18.09
CA PRO A 99 1.11 -10.66 -19.49
C PRO A 99 -0.40 -10.50 -19.67
N VAL A 100 -0.77 -9.63 -20.60
CA VAL A 100 -2.17 -9.40 -20.94
C VAL A 100 -2.70 -10.65 -21.65
N ALA A 101 -3.84 -11.15 -21.20
CA ALA A 101 -4.50 -12.28 -21.85
C ALA A 101 -4.92 -11.89 -23.27
N PRO A 102 -4.68 -12.76 -24.28
CA PRO A 102 -5.10 -12.50 -25.64
C PRO A 102 -6.63 -12.46 -25.81
#